data_7576cc93cdfcf64b028d94845535d042
#
_entry.id   7576cc93cdfcf64b028d94845535d042
#
_cell.length_a   1.000
_cell.length_b   1.000
_cell.length_c   1.000
_cell.angle_alpha   90.00
_cell.angle_beta   90.00
_cell.angle_gamma   90.00
#
_symmetry.space_group_name_H-M   'P 1'
#
loop_
_entity.id
_entity.type
_entity.pdbx_description
1 polymer ?
#
loop_
_entity_poly.entity_id
_entity_poly.type
_entity_poly.pdbx_seq_one_letter_code
_entity_poly.pdbx_strand_id
1 'polypeptide(L)'
;MPATLGSFSVCFGKLMHHPNTRNLPFAYLIADGDKMFLIPGRNITTVGLYRDIKKWPKRDLRAMENRKSIVNFDWLSPYSVGEILKGKKILENLREVTGDNVSQYLYHEYIIPASSLHKGIKYYDIALRIYMGAVLKRVLKRDPAITPPASHVGVGDWDDLSGLLLPVSEE
;
A
#
# COMPACT_ATOMS: atom_id res chain seq x y z
N MET A 1 -2.86 18.75 -12.09
CA MET A 1 -2.81 17.28 -12.27
C MET A 1 -3.89 16.67 -11.40
N PRO A 2 -4.50 15.53 -11.75
CA PRO A 2 -5.44 14.86 -10.87
C PRO A 2 -4.74 14.36 -9.60
N ALA A 3 -5.48 14.24 -8.49
CA ALA A 3 -4.96 13.63 -7.27
C ALA A 3 -4.72 12.12 -7.51
N THR A 4 -3.56 11.63 -7.07
CA THR A 4 -3.19 10.22 -7.14
C THR A 4 -2.83 9.73 -5.75
N LEU A 5 -3.61 8.80 -5.21
CA LEU A 5 -3.42 8.28 -3.87
C LEU A 5 -2.93 6.84 -3.93
N GLY A 6 -2.03 6.48 -3.03
CA GLY A 6 -1.65 5.09 -2.82
C GLY A 6 -2.85 4.26 -2.36
N SER A 7 -2.87 2.97 -2.69
CA SER A 7 -3.95 2.04 -2.36
C SER A 7 -4.25 2.04 -0.85
N PHE A 8 -5.52 1.94 -0.48
CA PHE A 8 -5.98 1.92 0.92
C PHE A 8 -5.55 3.13 1.76
N SER A 9 -5.25 4.26 1.13
CA SER A 9 -4.98 5.52 1.85
C SER A 9 -6.27 6.15 2.35
N VAL A 10 -6.17 6.94 3.42
CA VAL A 10 -7.29 7.67 4.01
C VAL A 10 -6.95 9.14 4.13
N CYS A 11 -7.86 10.01 3.69
CA CYS A 11 -7.70 11.46 3.75
C CYS A 11 -8.58 12.05 4.84
N PHE A 12 -8.03 12.96 5.63
CA PHE A 12 -8.72 13.69 6.68
C PHE A 12 -8.58 15.21 6.46
N GLY A 13 -9.67 15.91 6.63
CA GLY A 13 -9.72 17.35 6.45
C GLY A 13 -9.91 17.76 4.99
N LYS A 14 -9.77 19.07 4.73
CA LYS A 14 -9.91 19.67 3.40
C LYS A 14 -8.54 19.72 2.71
N LEU A 15 -8.35 18.85 1.73
CA LEU A 15 -7.13 18.88 0.92
C LEU A 15 -7.19 20.06 -0.05
N MET A 16 -6.23 20.97 0.04
CA MET A 16 -6.15 22.18 -0.80
C MET A 16 -5.32 21.97 -2.06
N HIS A 17 -4.56 20.89 -2.14
CA HIS A 17 -3.68 20.55 -3.27
C HIS A 17 -4.06 19.19 -3.84
N HIS A 18 -3.55 18.89 -5.03
CA HIS A 18 -3.73 17.59 -5.67
C HIS A 18 -2.63 16.62 -5.19
N PRO A 19 -2.91 15.77 -4.20
CA PRO A 19 -1.87 14.91 -3.65
C PRO A 19 -1.39 13.87 -4.65
N ASN A 20 -0.08 13.59 -4.58
CA ASN A 20 0.53 12.47 -5.27
C ASN A 20 1.30 11.61 -4.25
N THR A 21 0.63 10.57 -3.77
CA THR A 21 1.19 9.61 -2.82
C THR A 21 1.08 8.17 -3.33
N ARG A 22 1.05 7.98 -4.66
CA ARG A 22 0.88 6.66 -5.31
C ARG A 22 1.80 5.60 -4.71
N ASN A 23 3.08 5.92 -4.52
CA ASN A 23 4.07 4.98 -4.01
C ASN A 23 4.10 4.86 -2.46
N LEU A 24 3.13 5.41 -1.76
CA LEU A 24 3.00 5.33 -0.30
C LEU A 24 1.61 4.80 0.07
N PRO A 25 1.33 3.51 -0.21
CA PRO A 25 0.03 2.91 0.05
C PRO A 25 -0.26 2.85 1.56
N PHE A 26 -1.53 2.68 1.91
CA PHE A 26 -1.99 2.59 3.30
C PHE A 26 -1.67 3.84 4.15
N ALA A 27 -1.43 4.97 3.52
CA ALA A 27 -1.08 6.20 4.22
C ALA A 27 -2.33 6.92 4.76
N TYR A 28 -2.11 7.70 5.83
CA TYR A 28 -3.05 8.75 6.20
C TYR A 28 -2.53 10.09 5.70
N LEU A 29 -3.37 10.83 5.00
CA LEU A 29 -3.15 12.23 4.66
C LEU A 29 -4.04 13.07 5.56
N ILE A 30 -3.43 13.99 6.30
CA ILE A 30 -4.12 14.84 7.27
C ILE A 30 -3.84 16.29 6.91
N ALA A 31 -4.90 17.01 6.53
CA ALA A 31 -4.81 18.46 6.32
C ALA A 31 -5.08 19.17 7.66
N ASP A 32 -4.15 20.05 8.05
CA ASP A 32 -4.24 20.89 9.24
C ASP A 32 -3.81 22.33 8.85
N GLY A 33 -4.80 23.19 8.65
CA GLY A 33 -4.60 24.51 8.06
C GLY A 33 -3.95 24.39 6.67
N ASP A 34 -2.84 25.09 6.48
CA ASP A 34 -2.07 25.07 5.22
C ASP A 34 -1.04 23.93 5.15
N LYS A 35 -1.00 23.08 6.18
CA LYS A 35 -0.03 21.97 6.25
C LYS A 35 -0.69 20.65 5.89
N MET A 36 0.06 19.81 5.19
CA MET A 36 -0.34 18.46 4.89
C MET A 36 0.62 17.46 5.53
N PHE A 37 0.09 16.67 6.46
CA PHE A 37 0.83 15.59 7.10
C PHE A 37 0.58 14.27 6.40
N LEU A 38 1.65 13.53 6.20
CA LEU A 38 1.63 12.19 5.62
C LEU A 38 2.12 11.19 6.66
N ILE A 39 1.29 10.19 6.96
CA ILE A 39 1.60 9.14 7.92
C ILE A 39 1.66 7.81 7.15
N PRO A 40 2.84 7.38 6.68
CA PRO A 40 2.99 6.20 5.83
C PRO A 40 2.57 4.91 6.52
N GLY A 41 1.91 4.02 5.78
CA GLY A 41 1.53 2.70 6.26
C GLY A 41 0.54 2.66 7.44
N ARG A 42 0.05 3.81 7.88
CA ARG A 42 -0.77 3.90 9.11
C ARG A 42 -2.02 3.05 9.06
N ASN A 43 -2.67 2.94 7.90
CA ASN A 43 -3.92 2.21 7.76
C ASN A 43 -3.76 0.70 7.96
N ILE A 44 -2.55 0.14 7.79
CA ILE A 44 -2.25 -1.29 8.01
C ILE A 44 -2.65 -1.73 9.43
N THR A 45 -2.53 -0.84 10.41
CA THR A 45 -2.74 -1.13 11.84
C THR A 45 -4.05 -0.56 12.37
N THR A 46 -4.97 -0.15 11.51
CA THR A 46 -6.22 0.49 11.94
C THR A 46 -7.45 -0.36 11.64
N VAL A 47 -8.51 -0.07 12.39
CA VAL A 47 -9.84 -0.66 12.16
C VAL A 47 -10.38 -0.29 10.77
N GLY A 48 -9.89 0.82 10.16
CA GLY A 48 -10.27 1.24 8.82
C GLY A 48 -10.02 0.16 7.79
N LEU A 49 -8.79 -0.34 7.70
CA LEU A 49 -8.44 -1.41 6.77
C LEU A 49 -9.28 -2.68 7.02
N TYR A 50 -9.40 -3.12 8.28
CA TYR A 50 -10.24 -4.27 8.62
C TYR A 50 -11.68 -4.10 8.15
N ARG A 51 -12.25 -2.90 8.34
CA ARG A 51 -13.61 -2.58 7.87
C ARG A 51 -13.71 -2.70 6.35
N ASP A 52 -12.73 -2.19 5.62
CA ASP A 52 -12.74 -2.17 4.15
C ASP A 52 -12.63 -3.59 3.58
N ILE A 53 -11.74 -4.42 4.11
CA ILE A 53 -11.51 -5.78 3.60
C ILE A 53 -12.49 -6.85 4.12
N LYS A 54 -13.14 -6.63 5.26
CA LYS A 54 -14.03 -7.63 5.89
C LYS A 54 -15.49 -7.22 5.93
N LYS A 55 -15.80 -5.97 6.22
CA LYS A 55 -17.19 -5.51 6.37
C LYS A 55 -17.82 -5.08 5.05
N TRP A 56 -17.09 -4.35 4.21
CA TRP A 56 -17.62 -3.87 2.93
C TRP A 56 -18.13 -4.98 2.01
N PRO A 57 -17.35 -6.05 1.75
CA PRO A 57 -17.84 -7.15 0.90
C PRO A 57 -19.14 -7.79 1.41
N LYS A 58 -19.32 -7.82 2.73
CA LYS A 58 -20.54 -8.39 3.35
C LYS A 58 -21.77 -7.47 3.29
N ARG A 59 -21.56 -6.17 3.05
CA ARG A 59 -22.63 -5.19 2.94
C ARG A 59 -23.20 -5.08 1.53
N ASP A 60 -22.52 -5.61 0.55
CA ASP A 60 -23.02 -5.67 -0.80
C ASP A 60 -24.03 -6.80 -0.94
N LEU A 61 -25.31 -6.44 -0.76
CA LEU A 61 -26.45 -7.37 -0.83
C LEU A 61 -26.95 -7.58 -2.26
N ARG A 62 -26.33 -6.98 -3.28
CA ARG A 62 -26.70 -7.20 -4.66
C ARG A 62 -26.44 -8.65 -5.06
N ALA A 63 -27.29 -9.22 -5.90
CA ALA A 63 -27.04 -10.52 -6.51
C ALA A 63 -25.71 -10.49 -7.31
N MET A 64 -25.03 -11.61 -7.42
CA MET A 64 -23.68 -11.70 -8.03
C MET A 64 -23.67 -11.12 -9.45
N GLU A 65 -24.70 -11.42 -10.26
CA GLU A 65 -24.86 -10.93 -11.62
C GLU A 65 -25.01 -9.39 -11.72
N ASN A 66 -25.43 -8.75 -10.65
CA ASN A 66 -25.61 -7.30 -10.55
C ASN A 66 -24.39 -6.58 -9.93
N ARG A 67 -23.36 -7.32 -9.50
CA ARG A 67 -22.13 -6.76 -8.94
C ARG A 67 -21.18 -6.38 -10.07
N LYS A 68 -21.35 -5.17 -10.59
CA LYS A 68 -20.46 -4.60 -11.62
C LYS A 68 -19.24 -3.90 -11.05
N SER A 69 -19.03 -3.99 -9.72
CA SER A 69 -17.90 -3.37 -9.05
C SER A 69 -16.64 -4.19 -9.25
N ILE A 70 -15.60 -3.57 -9.77
CA ILE A 70 -14.26 -4.15 -9.99
C ILE A 70 -13.33 -3.94 -8.78
N VAL A 71 -13.86 -3.51 -7.62
CA VAL A 71 -13.05 -3.27 -6.44
C VAL A 71 -12.48 -4.59 -5.91
N ASN A 72 -11.16 -4.68 -5.89
CA ASN A 72 -10.44 -5.77 -5.26
C ASN A 72 -10.22 -5.46 -3.76
N PHE A 73 -10.72 -6.34 -2.89
CA PHE A 73 -10.54 -6.22 -1.44
C PHE A 73 -9.34 -7.00 -0.91
N ASP A 74 -8.54 -7.62 -1.78
CA ASP A 74 -7.28 -8.24 -1.37
C ASP A 74 -6.22 -7.17 -1.16
N TRP A 75 -6.05 -6.78 0.10
CA TRP A 75 -5.16 -5.67 0.49
C TRP A 75 -3.67 -5.97 0.26
N LEU A 76 -3.28 -7.23 0.18
CA LEU A 76 -1.93 -7.68 -0.15
C LEU A 76 -1.94 -8.49 -1.45
N SER A 77 -2.00 -7.77 -2.55
CA SER A 77 -1.80 -8.29 -3.91
C SER A 77 -0.36 -8.05 -4.37
N PRO A 78 0.11 -8.69 -5.45
CA PRO A 78 1.42 -8.36 -6.05
C PRO A 78 1.59 -6.86 -6.31
N TYR A 79 0.55 -6.18 -6.81
CA TYR A 79 0.54 -4.73 -7.03
C TYR A 79 0.78 -3.95 -5.73
N SER A 80 -0.05 -4.15 -4.71
CA SER A 80 0.08 -3.42 -3.44
C SER A 80 1.40 -3.71 -2.73
N VAL A 81 1.94 -4.91 -2.88
CA VAL A 81 3.26 -5.31 -2.36
C VAL A 81 4.38 -4.60 -3.11
N GLY A 82 4.28 -4.47 -4.43
CA GLY A 82 5.20 -3.65 -5.23
C GLY A 82 5.23 -2.19 -4.76
N GLU A 83 4.04 -1.60 -4.54
CA GLU A 83 3.95 -0.23 -4.00
C GLU A 83 4.51 -0.12 -2.57
N ILE A 84 4.31 -1.13 -1.72
CA ILE A 84 4.93 -1.19 -0.38
C ILE A 84 6.45 -1.21 -0.47
N LEU A 85 7.03 -1.99 -1.37
CA LEU A 85 8.49 -2.06 -1.57
C LEU A 85 9.05 -0.70 -2.03
N LYS A 86 8.40 -0.05 -2.99
CA LYS A 86 8.75 1.31 -3.45
C LYS A 86 8.64 2.31 -2.30
N GLY A 87 7.54 2.29 -1.56
CA GLY A 87 7.30 3.17 -0.43
C GLY A 87 8.31 2.99 0.70
N LYS A 88 8.64 1.75 1.04
CA LYS A 88 9.68 1.46 2.03
C LYS A 88 11.01 2.06 1.62
N LYS A 89 11.44 1.85 0.37
CA LYS A 89 12.69 2.42 -0.16
C LYS A 89 12.70 3.95 -0.12
N ILE A 90 11.57 4.60 -0.42
CA ILE A 90 11.43 6.06 -0.30
C ILE A 90 11.67 6.51 1.14
N LEU A 91 11.04 5.87 2.12
CA LEU A 91 11.18 6.24 3.54
C LEU A 91 12.61 5.99 4.06
N GLU A 92 13.22 4.87 3.66
CA GLU A 92 14.61 4.55 4.03
C GLU A 92 15.58 5.58 3.43
N ASN A 93 15.40 5.96 2.17
CA ASN A 93 16.22 6.99 1.52
C ASN A 93 16.04 8.37 2.17
N LEU A 94 14.80 8.78 2.51
CA LEU A 94 14.56 10.02 3.23
C LEU A 94 15.30 10.05 4.57
N ARG A 95 15.30 8.94 5.31
CA ARG A 95 16.03 8.81 6.56
C ARG A 95 17.54 8.87 6.35
N GLU A 96 18.07 8.18 5.35
CA GLU A 96 19.49 8.14 5.04
C GLU A 96 20.02 9.54 4.65
N VAL A 97 19.30 10.25 3.79
CA VAL A 97 19.72 11.57 3.30
C VAL A 97 19.59 12.66 4.37
N THR A 98 18.53 12.62 5.16
CA THR A 98 18.23 13.69 6.14
C THR A 98 18.83 13.39 7.52
N GLY A 99 19.09 12.12 7.85
CA GLY A 99 19.56 11.68 9.17
C GLY A 99 18.42 11.43 10.15
N ASP A 100 18.75 10.82 11.30
CA ASP A 100 17.78 10.42 12.33
C ASP A 100 17.48 11.52 13.37
N ASN A 101 18.30 12.58 13.44
CA ASN A 101 18.19 13.63 14.46
C ASN A 101 17.26 14.79 14.03
N VAL A 102 16.15 14.49 13.40
CA VAL A 102 15.16 15.47 12.95
C VAL A 102 13.79 15.19 13.54
N SER A 103 13.00 16.23 13.74
CA SER A 103 11.62 16.08 14.21
C SER A 103 10.64 15.67 13.10
N GLN A 104 10.99 15.98 11.85
CA GLN A 104 10.15 15.72 10.69
C GLN A 104 10.99 15.61 9.42
N TYR A 105 10.43 14.91 8.43
CA TYR A 105 10.96 14.79 7.07
C TYR A 105 10.00 15.48 6.09
N LEU A 106 10.53 15.91 4.96
CA LEU A 106 9.73 16.47 3.86
C LEU A 106 9.74 15.49 2.69
N TYR A 107 8.55 15.18 2.20
CA TYR A 107 8.36 14.39 0.99
C TYR A 107 7.41 15.16 0.06
N HIS A 108 7.96 15.78 -0.99
CA HIS A 108 7.27 16.82 -1.77
C HIS A 108 6.76 17.93 -0.85
N GLU A 109 5.46 18.23 -0.88
CA GLU A 109 4.80 19.20 -0.02
C GLU A 109 4.31 18.61 1.34
N TYR A 110 4.57 17.33 1.61
CA TYR A 110 4.07 16.66 2.83
C TYR A 110 5.10 16.65 3.95
N ILE A 111 4.61 16.88 5.14
CA ILE A 111 5.35 16.72 6.38
C ILE A 111 5.15 15.31 6.91
N ILE A 112 6.23 14.54 7.06
CA ILE A 112 6.23 13.24 7.70
C ILE A 112 6.89 13.38 9.08
N PRO A 113 6.14 13.30 10.20
CA PRO A 113 6.76 13.29 11.53
C PRO A 113 7.78 12.17 11.66
N ALA A 114 8.91 12.39 12.31
CA ALA A 114 10.00 11.41 12.41
C ALA A 114 9.51 10.06 12.97
N SER A 115 8.72 10.09 14.04
CA SER A 115 8.14 8.87 14.60
C SER A 115 7.20 8.13 13.62
N SER A 116 6.56 8.86 12.70
CA SER A 116 5.67 8.28 11.69
C SER A 116 6.45 7.64 10.56
N LEU A 117 7.58 8.22 10.16
CA LEU A 117 8.48 7.63 9.17
C LEU A 117 9.01 6.28 9.67
N HIS A 118 9.56 6.23 10.88
CA HIS A 118 10.09 4.98 11.47
C HIS A 118 9.00 3.91 11.62
N LYS A 119 7.80 4.30 12.06
CA LYS A 119 6.66 3.38 12.14
C LYS A 119 6.21 2.93 10.76
N GLY A 120 6.21 3.80 9.76
CA GLY A 120 5.86 3.49 8.37
C GLY A 120 6.73 2.39 7.78
N ILE A 121 8.06 2.51 7.93
CA ILE A 121 9.01 1.46 7.51
C ILE A 121 8.66 0.13 8.20
N LYS A 122 8.43 0.14 9.52
CA LYS A 122 8.07 -1.05 10.28
C LYS A 122 6.74 -1.67 9.83
N TYR A 123 5.73 -0.85 9.52
CA TYR A 123 4.43 -1.33 9.06
C TYR A 123 4.55 -1.99 7.68
N TYR A 124 5.34 -1.41 6.79
CA TYR A 124 5.63 -2.02 5.50
C TYR A 124 6.38 -3.35 5.64
N ASP A 125 7.36 -3.45 6.53
CA ASP A 125 8.03 -4.72 6.83
C ASP A 125 7.05 -5.79 7.33
N ILE A 126 6.13 -5.43 8.21
CA ILE A 126 5.10 -6.35 8.72
C ILE A 126 4.22 -6.83 7.57
N ALA A 127 3.74 -5.94 6.72
CA ALA A 127 2.90 -6.29 5.57
C ALA A 127 3.61 -7.23 4.60
N LEU A 128 4.89 -6.96 4.28
CA LEU A 128 5.71 -7.83 3.43
C LEU A 128 5.87 -9.22 4.03
N ARG A 129 6.13 -9.32 5.32
CA ARG A 129 6.26 -10.62 6.02
C ARG A 129 4.94 -11.40 6.02
N ILE A 130 3.80 -10.71 6.21
CA ILE A 130 2.46 -11.34 6.14
C ILE A 130 2.23 -11.89 4.73
N TYR A 131 2.51 -11.10 3.69
CA TYR A 131 2.36 -11.53 2.31
C TYR A 131 3.22 -12.73 1.98
N MET A 132 4.53 -12.65 2.25
CA MET A 132 5.48 -13.75 2.00
C MET A 132 5.06 -15.02 2.76
N GLY A 133 4.70 -14.90 4.03
CA GLY A 133 4.23 -16.03 4.82
C GLY A 133 2.97 -16.68 4.27
N ALA A 134 2.02 -15.87 3.77
CA ALA A 134 0.80 -16.37 3.14
C ALA A 134 1.09 -17.09 1.80
N VAL A 135 2.01 -16.56 1.00
CA VAL A 135 2.44 -17.18 -0.26
C VAL A 135 3.16 -18.50 0.02
N LEU A 136 4.16 -18.50 0.91
CA LEU A 136 4.90 -19.72 1.29
C LEU A 136 3.98 -20.80 1.82
N LYS A 137 3.02 -20.45 2.69
CA LYS A 137 2.03 -21.40 3.20
C LYS A 137 1.21 -22.05 2.10
N ARG A 138 0.85 -21.29 1.05
CA ARG A 138 0.13 -21.83 -0.12
C ARG A 138 0.99 -22.77 -0.95
N VAL A 139 2.26 -22.39 -1.20
CA VAL A 139 3.21 -23.19 -1.96
C VAL A 139 3.50 -24.51 -1.24
N LEU A 140 3.85 -24.44 0.06
CA LEU A 140 4.14 -25.63 0.89
C LEU A 140 2.98 -26.63 0.96
N LYS A 141 1.73 -26.15 0.89
CA LYS A 141 0.57 -27.04 0.84
C LYS A 141 0.45 -27.79 -0.49
N ARG A 142 0.98 -27.24 -1.59
CA ARG A 142 0.93 -27.84 -2.93
C ARG A 142 2.14 -28.72 -3.18
N ASP A 143 3.30 -28.25 -2.80
CA ASP A 143 4.59 -28.91 -2.98
C ASP A 143 5.48 -28.69 -1.74
N PRO A 144 5.60 -29.70 -0.86
CA PRO A 144 6.47 -29.61 0.32
C PRO A 144 7.96 -29.48 0.00
N ALA A 145 8.40 -29.88 -1.21
CA ALA A 145 9.81 -29.87 -1.60
C ALA A 145 10.30 -28.48 -2.03
N ILE A 146 9.43 -27.53 -2.27
CA ILE A 146 9.68 -26.18 -2.77
C ILE A 146 10.88 -26.11 -3.71
N THR A 147 10.62 -26.20 -4.99
CA THR A 147 11.61 -25.87 -6.02
C THR A 147 11.42 -24.41 -6.48
N PRO A 148 12.48 -23.65 -6.74
CA PRO A 148 12.35 -22.36 -7.38
C PRO A 148 11.55 -22.46 -8.69
N PRO A 149 10.69 -21.48 -9.01
CA PRO A 149 9.96 -21.50 -10.27
C PRO A 149 10.91 -21.52 -11.46
N ALA A 150 10.63 -22.37 -12.43
CA ALA A 150 11.43 -22.47 -13.66
C ALA A 150 11.17 -21.35 -14.67
N SER A 151 10.17 -20.50 -14.42
CA SER A 151 9.74 -19.44 -15.31
C SER A 151 9.87 -18.07 -14.65
N HIS A 152 10.09 -17.04 -15.44
CA HIS A 152 10.10 -15.64 -15.01
C HIS A 152 8.74 -14.96 -15.16
N VAL A 153 7.69 -15.69 -15.51
CA VAL A 153 6.34 -15.15 -15.61
C VAL A 153 5.90 -14.56 -14.27
N GLY A 154 5.38 -13.34 -14.29
CA GLY A 154 4.95 -12.62 -13.10
C GLY A 154 6.08 -11.98 -12.28
N VAL A 155 7.33 -12.00 -12.78
CA VAL A 155 8.45 -11.29 -12.17
C VAL A 155 8.45 -9.83 -12.62
N GLY A 156 8.73 -8.92 -11.70
CA GLY A 156 8.82 -7.49 -11.97
C GLY A 156 7.68 -6.67 -11.38
N ASP A 157 7.49 -5.49 -11.94
CA ASP A 157 6.43 -4.58 -11.52
C ASP A 157 5.06 -5.06 -12.02
N TRP A 158 4.04 -4.76 -11.22
CA TRP A 158 2.65 -5.05 -11.52
C TRP A 158 1.86 -3.75 -11.65
N ASP A 159 0.89 -3.74 -12.54
CA ASP A 159 -0.07 -2.66 -12.65
C ASP A 159 -1.51 -3.15 -12.38
N ASP A 160 -2.38 -2.21 -12.05
CA ASP A 160 -3.81 -2.44 -11.84
C ASP A 160 -4.58 -1.76 -12.98
N LEU A 161 -4.93 -2.53 -13.99
CA LEU A 161 -5.74 -2.11 -15.10
C LEU A 161 -7.23 -2.23 -14.75
N SER A 162 -7.71 -1.34 -13.89
CA SER A 162 -9.11 -1.30 -13.48
C SER A 162 -9.61 -2.61 -12.84
N GLY A 163 -8.79 -3.20 -11.96
CA GLY A 163 -9.09 -4.43 -11.24
C GLY A 163 -8.48 -5.70 -11.85
N LEU A 164 -7.90 -5.62 -13.04
CA LEU A 164 -7.07 -6.68 -13.62
C LEU A 164 -5.62 -6.42 -13.23
N LEU A 165 -5.06 -7.30 -12.42
CA LEU A 165 -3.66 -7.23 -12.00
C LEU A 165 -2.80 -7.99 -13.00
N LEU A 166 -1.90 -7.27 -13.69
CA LEU A 166 -0.97 -7.83 -14.66
C LEU A 166 0.47 -7.40 -14.36
N PRO A 167 1.48 -8.27 -14.62
CA PRO A 167 2.85 -7.82 -14.69
C PRO A 167 3.03 -6.84 -15.85
N VAL A 168 3.75 -5.75 -15.62
CA VAL A 168 4.03 -4.75 -16.68
C VAL A 168 4.75 -5.38 -17.89
N SER A 169 5.46 -6.49 -17.69
CA SER A 169 6.10 -7.23 -18.77
C SER A 169 5.14 -8.03 -19.67
N GLU A 170 3.86 -8.10 -19.32
CA GLU A 170 2.84 -8.88 -20.04
C GLU A 170 1.72 -7.98 -20.60
N GLU A 171 1.88 -6.66 -20.50
CA GLU A 171 1.05 -5.68 -21.21
C GLU A 171 1.41 -5.65 -22.70
#